data_5f37759dca5ef98ce35e80cdc549a754
#
_entry.id   5f37759dca5ef98ce35e80cdc549a754
#
_cell.length_a   1.000
_cell.length_b   1.000
_cell.length_c   1.000
_cell.angle_alpha   90.00
_cell.angle_beta   90.00
_cell.angle_gamma   90.00
#
_symmetry.space_group_name_H-M   'P 1'
#
loop_
_entity.id
_entity.type
_entity.pdbx_description
1 polymer ?
#
loop_
_entity_poly.entity_id
_entity_poly.type
_entity_poly.pdbx_seq_one_letter_code
_entity_poly.pdbx_strand_id
1 'polypeptide(L)'
;MLSGIPDNKGYVTNIPAQLMAAGEVIGSYHELWHVEQSFRMSKTDLAARPMFVRTRDAIEAHLTIVFTALALSREVQRRSGLAIRNVIRQLRPLRSATITANGATQTIPPQIDPDRRAIIDALTTGKSQALSE
;
A
#
# COMPACT_ATOMS: atom_id res chain seq x y z
N MET A 1 -28.06 -12.94 32.22
CA MET A 1 -28.02 -11.91 31.20
C MET A 1 -27.05 -10.81 31.65
N LEU A 2 -25.77 -10.93 31.37
CA LEU A 2 -24.78 -9.89 31.63
C LEU A 2 -24.67 -9.06 30.34
N SER A 3 -25.36 -7.92 30.37
CA SER A 3 -25.24 -6.88 29.34
C SER A 3 -23.78 -6.46 29.26
N GLY A 4 -23.20 -6.51 28.03
CA GLY A 4 -21.80 -6.19 27.78
C GLY A 4 -21.47 -4.77 28.23
N ILE A 5 -20.47 -4.67 29.10
CA ILE A 5 -19.82 -3.38 29.40
C ILE A 5 -19.26 -2.87 28.07
N PRO A 6 -19.63 -1.67 27.60
CA PRO A 6 -19.03 -1.10 26.41
C PRO A 6 -17.52 -0.96 26.64
N ASP A 7 -16.73 -1.43 25.68
CA ASP A 7 -15.27 -1.37 25.73
C ASP A 7 -14.84 0.12 25.62
N ASN A 8 -14.97 0.86 26.72
CA ASN A 8 -14.63 2.28 26.80
C ASN A 8 -13.11 2.43 26.85
N LYS A 9 -12.51 2.68 25.67
CA LYS A 9 -11.10 3.05 25.59
C LYS A 9 -10.94 4.50 26.02
N GLY A 10 -10.15 4.70 27.07
CA GLY A 10 -9.76 6.04 27.55
C GLY A 10 -8.39 6.43 27.00
N TYR A 11 -8.21 7.72 26.75
CA TYR A 11 -6.94 8.30 26.35
C TYR A 11 -6.51 9.30 27.41
N VAL A 12 -5.20 9.31 27.74
CA VAL A 12 -4.60 10.26 28.65
C VAL A 12 -3.53 11.04 27.90
N THR A 13 -3.55 12.36 28.03
CA THR A 13 -2.59 13.25 27.38
C THR A 13 -2.08 14.30 28.34
N ASN A 14 -0.85 14.77 28.16
CA ASN A 14 -0.28 15.93 28.84
C ASN A 14 -0.42 17.22 28.00
N ILE A 15 -1.09 17.18 26.85
CA ILE A 15 -1.34 18.35 26.01
C ILE A 15 -2.48 19.16 26.64
N PRO A 16 -2.29 20.48 26.92
CA PRO A 16 -3.34 21.33 27.44
C PRO A 16 -4.54 21.40 26.49
N ALA A 17 -5.77 21.37 27.01
CA ALA A 17 -7.00 21.41 26.23
C ALA A 17 -7.14 22.67 25.34
N GLN A 18 -6.44 23.75 25.68
CA GLN A 18 -6.37 24.98 24.90
C GLN A 18 -5.54 24.83 23.61
N LEU A 19 -4.59 23.88 23.58
CA LEU A 19 -3.73 23.63 22.41
C LEU A 19 -4.30 22.56 21.50
N MET A 20 -5.02 21.58 22.05
CA MET A 20 -5.61 20.48 21.27
C MET A 20 -6.86 19.96 21.97
N ALA A 21 -7.99 19.99 21.29
CA ALA A 21 -9.25 19.47 21.81
C ALA A 21 -9.21 17.95 21.95
N ALA A 22 -10.01 17.37 22.86
CA ALA A 22 -10.03 15.93 23.12
C ALA A 22 -10.29 15.09 21.85
N GLY A 23 -11.16 15.55 20.96
CA GLY A 23 -11.43 14.89 19.67
C GLY A 23 -10.21 14.86 18.75
N GLU A 24 -9.42 15.95 18.72
CA GLU A 24 -8.18 16.04 17.93
C GLU A 24 -7.09 15.09 18.49
N VAL A 25 -6.98 14.99 19.82
CA VAL A 25 -6.05 14.05 20.47
C VAL A 25 -6.40 12.61 20.07
N ILE A 26 -7.68 12.24 20.12
CA ILE A 26 -8.15 10.92 19.73
C ILE A 26 -7.90 10.68 18.23
N GLY A 27 -8.21 11.64 17.38
CA GLY A 27 -7.95 11.59 15.95
C GLY A 27 -6.48 11.36 15.63
N SER A 28 -5.58 12.17 16.21
CA SER A 28 -4.13 12.06 16.04
C SER A 28 -3.59 10.71 16.55
N TYR A 29 -4.13 10.19 17.65
CA TYR A 29 -3.76 8.87 18.12
C TYR A 29 -4.21 7.75 17.15
N HIS A 30 -5.38 7.88 16.55
CA HIS A 30 -5.84 6.93 15.55
C HIS A 30 -4.99 6.96 14.28
N GLU A 31 -4.40 8.10 13.92
CA GLU A 31 -3.46 8.20 12.78
C GLU A 31 -2.16 7.41 13.02
N LEU A 32 -1.74 7.21 14.26
CA LEU A 32 -0.58 6.36 14.59
C LEU A 32 -0.76 4.92 14.07
N TRP A 33 -2.00 4.44 13.98
CA TRP A 33 -2.28 3.12 13.38
C TRP A 33 -1.77 3.02 11.94
N HIS A 34 -1.87 4.10 11.17
CA HIS A 34 -1.33 4.15 9.81
C HIS A 34 0.20 4.02 9.79
N VAL A 35 0.86 4.61 10.77
CA VAL A 35 2.32 4.51 10.93
C VAL A 35 2.71 3.07 11.29
N GLU A 36 2.03 2.47 12.28
CA GLU A 36 2.27 1.08 12.66
C GLU A 36 2.04 0.12 11.49
N GLN A 37 0.97 0.32 10.73
CA GLN A 37 0.67 -0.47 9.55
C GLN A 37 1.76 -0.33 8.48
N SER A 38 2.33 0.87 8.31
CA SER A 38 3.45 1.12 7.39
C SER A 38 4.71 0.39 7.84
N PHE A 39 5.05 0.41 9.13
CA PHE A 39 6.16 -0.36 9.68
C PHE A 39 5.95 -1.88 9.55
N ARG A 40 4.74 -2.36 9.77
CA ARG A 40 4.40 -3.77 9.57
C ARG A 40 4.60 -4.16 8.11
N MET A 41 4.06 -3.38 7.17
CA MET A 41 4.21 -3.61 5.73
C MET A 41 5.67 -3.63 5.31
N SER A 42 6.49 -2.68 5.79
CA SER A 42 7.91 -2.64 5.45
C SER A 42 8.66 -3.89 5.93
N LYS A 43 8.29 -4.44 7.09
CA LYS A 43 8.91 -5.66 7.64
C LYS A 43 8.45 -6.94 6.94
N THR A 44 7.16 -7.05 6.64
CA THR A 44 6.54 -8.32 6.18
C THR A 44 6.40 -8.39 4.67
N ASP A 45 5.89 -7.35 4.03
CA ASP A 45 5.56 -7.38 2.61
C ASP A 45 6.72 -6.89 1.73
N LEU A 46 7.51 -5.93 2.22
CA LEU A 46 8.65 -5.37 1.51
C LEU A 46 10.00 -6.00 1.92
N ALA A 47 9.99 -6.91 2.90
CA ALA A 47 11.19 -7.60 3.40
C ALA A 47 12.37 -6.63 3.68
N ALA A 48 12.09 -5.46 4.29
CA ALA A 48 13.11 -4.45 4.61
C ALA A 48 14.17 -4.97 5.59
N ARG A 49 13.92 -6.11 6.23
CA ARG A 49 14.86 -6.80 7.14
C ARG A 49 14.91 -8.29 6.80
N PRO A 50 16.05 -8.96 7.01
CA PRO A 50 17.33 -8.40 7.46
C PRO A 50 18.04 -7.58 6.37
N MET A 51 18.80 -6.55 6.78
CA MET A 51 19.65 -5.77 5.88
C MET A 51 21.00 -6.47 5.74
N PHE A 52 21.36 -6.84 4.51
CA PHE A 52 22.65 -7.51 4.19
C PHE A 52 23.72 -6.52 3.72
N VAL A 53 23.37 -5.24 3.59
CA VAL A 53 24.27 -4.16 3.16
C VAL A 53 24.92 -3.49 4.37
N ARG A 54 26.21 -3.09 4.23
CA ARG A 54 27.02 -2.54 5.34
C ARG A 54 27.64 -1.18 5.03
N THR A 55 27.77 -0.81 3.76
CA THR A 55 28.27 0.52 3.39
C THR A 55 27.17 1.55 3.49
N ARG A 56 27.51 2.80 3.79
CA ARG A 56 26.55 3.90 3.92
C ARG A 56 25.69 4.04 2.66
N ASP A 57 26.33 4.12 1.50
CA ASP A 57 25.62 4.30 0.23
C ASP A 57 24.64 3.16 -0.08
N ALA A 58 25.05 1.92 0.23
CA ALA A 58 24.19 0.76 0.04
C ALA A 58 23.03 0.74 1.03
N ILE A 59 23.22 1.23 2.26
CA ILE A 59 22.14 1.38 3.25
C ILE A 59 21.16 2.47 2.80
N GLU A 60 21.65 3.63 2.36
CA GLU A 60 20.82 4.72 1.85
C GLU A 60 20.02 4.29 0.62
N ALA A 61 20.64 3.59 -0.33
CA ALA A 61 19.97 3.04 -1.49
C ALA A 61 18.88 2.03 -1.11
N HIS A 62 19.18 1.11 -0.18
CA HIS A 62 18.22 0.13 0.32
C HIS A 62 17.00 0.81 0.97
N LEU A 63 17.24 1.77 1.86
CA LEU A 63 16.18 2.51 2.53
C LEU A 63 15.33 3.32 1.54
N THR A 64 15.96 3.95 0.55
CA THR A 64 15.26 4.70 -0.51
C THR A 64 14.31 3.77 -1.29
N ILE A 65 14.76 2.57 -1.67
CA ILE A 65 13.94 1.58 -2.34
C ILE A 65 12.76 1.16 -1.45
N VAL A 66 13.01 0.87 -0.18
CA VAL A 66 11.97 0.45 0.77
C VAL A 66 10.92 1.54 0.98
N PHE A 67 11.34 2.80 1.20
CA PHE A 67 10.40 3.91 1.37
C PHE A 67 9.59 4.20 0.10
N THR A 68 10.23 4.14 -1.07
CA THR A 68 9.55 4.29 -2.35
C THR A 68 8.52 3.17 -2.56
N ALA A 69 8.89 1.93 -2.30
CA ALA A 69 7.97 0.80 -2.38
C ALA A 69 6.81 0.92 -1.38
N LEU A 70 7.08 1.43 -0.16
CA LEU A 70 6.04 1.69 0.83
C LEU A 70 5.05 2.76 0.35
N ALA A 71 5.54 3.88 -0.18
CA ALA A 71 4.71 4.96 -0.71
C ALA A 71 3.83 4.47 -1.86
N LEU A 72 4.41 3.74 -2.82
CA LEU A 72 3.67 3.13 -3.92
C LEU A 72 2.63 2.12 -3.43
N SER A 73 2.98 1.27 -2.48
CA SER A 73 2.06 0.28 -1.90
C SER A 73 0.87 0.95 -1.23
N ARG A 74 1.09 2.06 -0.52
CA ARG A 74 0.03 2.87 0.09
C ARG A 74 -0.90 3.47 -0.96
N GLU A 75 -0.34 4.04 -2.02
CA GLU A 75 -1.14 4.62 -3.09
C GLU A 75 -1.96 3.56 -3.82
N VAL A 76 -1.38 2.39 -4.09
CA VAL A 76 -2.09 1.24 -4.66
C VAL A 76 -3.25 0.80 -3.76
N GLN A 77 -3.02 0.68 -2.44
CA GLN A 77 -4.07 0.33 -1.48
C GLN A 77 -5.17 1.39 -1.44
N ARG A 78 -4.80 2.67 -1.44
CA ARG A 78 -5.75 3.78 -1.42
C ARG A 78 -6.67 3.78 -2.65
N ARG A 79 -6.11 3.53 -3.85
CA ARG A 79 -6.88 3.52 -5.11
C ARG A 79 -7.72 2.26 -5.28
N SER A 80 -7.16 1.10 -4.98
CA SER A 80 -7.84 -0.18 -5.20
C SER A 80 -8.76 -0.61 -4.07
N GLY A 81 -8.64 -0.02 -2.87
CA GLY A 81 -9.32 -0.49 -1.66
C GLY A 81 -8.85 -1.85 -1.15
N LEU A 82 -7.82 -2.44 -1.77
CA LEU A 82 -7.33 -3.79 -1.47
C LEU A 82 -5.94 -3.75 -0.84
N ALA A 83 -5.65 -4.72 0.04
CA ALA A 83 -4.29 -4.90 0.54
C ALA A 83 -3.32 -5.21 -0.62
N ILE A 84 -2.10 -4.63 -0.58
CA ILE A 84 -1.09 -4.77 -1.64
C ILE A 84 -0.82 -6.23 -2.02
N ARG A 85 -0.77 -7.12 -1.05
CA ARG A 85 -0.60 -8.57 -1.28
C ARG A 85 -1.71 -9.16 -2.16
N ASN A 86 -2.96 -8.71 -1.96
CA ASN A 86 -4.10 -9.16 -2.76
C ASN A 86 -4.02 -8.62 -4.19
N VAL A 87 -3.64 -7.34 -4.36
CA VAL A 87 -3.44 -6.75 -5.69
C VAL A 87 -2.37 -7.51 -6.45
N ILE A 88 -1.21 -7.73 -5.84
CA ILE A 88 -0.11 -8.49 -6.46
C ILE A 88 -0.56 -9.91 -6.81
N ARG A 89 -1.25 -10.60 -5.91
CA ARG A 89 -1.73 -11.97 -6.15
C ARG A 89 -2.70 -12.05 -7.32
N GLN A 90 -3.55 -11.05 -7.50
CA GLN A 90 -4.53 -11.02 -8.58
C GLN A 90 -3.92 -10.61 -9.93
N LEU A 91 -2.99 -9.64 -9.94
CA LEU A 91 -2.41 -9.13 -11.17
C LEU A 91 -1.20 -9.92 -11.67
N ARG A 92 -0.44 -10.55 -10.78
CA ARG A 92 0.77 -11.35 -11.14
C ARG A 92 0.54 -12.44 -12.19
N PRO A 93 -0.62 -13.16 -12.25
CA PRO A 93 -0.88 -14.16 -13.26
C PRO A 93 -1.16 -13.57 -14.65
N LEU A 94 -1.44 -12.26 -14.77
CA LEU A 94 -1.71 -11.63 -16.05
C LEU A 94 -0.40 -11.52 -16.86
N ARG A 95 -0.22 -12.44 -17.79
CA ARG A 95 0.96 -12.51 -18.65
C ARG A 95 0.52 -12.60 -20.10
N SER A 96 1.14 -11.83 -20.98
CA SER A 96 1.06 -12.04 -22.41
C SER A 96 1.94 -13.21 -22.83
N ALA A 97 1.51 -13.95 -23.82
CA ALA A 97 2.33 -15.00 -24.46
C ALA A 97 2.82 -14.47 -25.81
N THR A 98 4.12 -14.52 -26.05
CA THR A 98 4.70 -14.19 -27.35
C THR A 98 5.13 -15.48 -28.03
N ILE A 99 4.56 -15.74 -29.21
CA ILE A 99 4.85 -16.93 -30.03
C ILE A 99 5.59 -16.47 -31.27
N THR A 100 6.73 -17.07 -31.53
CA THR A 100 7.49 -16.85 -32.78
C THR A 100 7.48 -18.15 -33.60
N ALA A 101 6.92 -18.07 -34.78
CA ALA A 101 6.88 -19.22 -35.74
C ALA A 101 7.15 -18.70 -37.16
N ASN A 102 7.98 -19.40 -37.90
CA ASN A 102 8.31 -19.11 -39.32
C ASN A 102 8.76 -17.64 -39.53
N GLY A 103 9.50 -17.05 -38.57
CA GLY A 103 9.97 -15.66 -38.65
C GLY A 103 8.92 -14.60 -38.31
N ALA A 104 7.68 -14.98 -38.06
CA ALA A 104 6.62 -14.07 -37.59
C ALA A 104 6.46 -14.18 -36.07
N THR A 105 6.30 -13.03 -35.41
CA THR A 105 6.09 -12.94 -33.96
C THR A 105 4.67 -12.43 -33.68
N GLN A 106 3.91 -13.17 -32.91
CA GLN A 106 2.56 -12.80 -32.48
C GLN A 106 2.50 -12.73 -30.95
N THR A 107 1.98 -11.65 -30.42
CA THR A 107 1.74 -11.50 -28.96
C THR A 107 0.26 -11.69 -28.68
N ILE A 108 -0.05 -12.67 -27.83
CA ILE A 108 -1.40 -12.94 -27.33
C ILE A 108 -1.54 -12.22 -25.98
N PRO A 109 -2.46 -11.25 -25.85
CA PRO A 109 -2.69 -10.56 -24.58
C PRO A 109 -3.32 -11.50 -23.55
N PRO A 110 -3.16 -11.21 -22.23
CA PRO A 110 -3.83 -11.99 -21.19
C PRO A 110 -5.34 -11.81 -21.23
N GLN A 111 -6.06 -12.86 -20.87
CA GLN A 111 -7.49 -12.72 -20.57
C GLN A 111 -7.65 -12.05 -19.21
N ILE A 112 -8.37 -10.93 -19.18
CA ILE A 112 -8.60 -10.13 -17.98
C ILE A 112 -10.07 -10.26 -17.61
N ASP A 113 -10.35 -10.93 -16.49
CA ASP A 113 -11.70 -11.02 -15.93
C ASP A 113 -12.17 -9.66 -15.36
N PRO A 114 -13.49 -9.47 -15.10
CA PRO A 114 -14.05 -8.22 -14.62
C PRO A 114 -13.42 -7.71 -13.31
N ASP A 115 -13.13 -8.60 -12.37
CA ASP A 115 -12.56 -8.22 -11.07
C ASP A 115 -11.15 -7.64 -11.22
N ARG A 116 -10.31 -8.29 -12.03
CA ARG A 116 -8.97 -7.78 -12.34
C ARG A 116 -9.01 -6.50 -13.16
N ARG A 117 -10.00 -6.38 -14.05
CA ARG A 117 -10.24 -5.14 -14.82
C ARG A 117 -10.55 -3.99 -13.89
N ALA A 118 -11.43 -4.17 -12.91
CA ALA A 118 -11.76 -3.14 -11.94
C ALA A 118 -10.54 -2.66 -11.15
N ILE A 119 -9.62 -3.57 -10.78
CA ILE A 119 -8.37 -3.19 -10.10
C ILE A 119 -7.49 -2.34 -11.03
N ILE A 120 -7.32 -2.75 -12.29
CA ILE A 120 -6.50 -2.02 -13.26
C ILE A 120 -7.07 -0.62 -13.49
N ASP A 121 -8.38 -0.52 -13.68
CA ASP A 121 -9.08 0.74 -13.93
C ASP A 121 -8.94 1.69 -12.71
N ALA A 122 -9.10 1.19 -11.49
CA ALA A 122 -8.88 1.96 -10.26
C ALA A 122 -7.45 2.52 -10.15
N LEU A 123 -6.46 1.78 -10.64
CA LEU A 123 -5.05 2.21 -10.60
C LEU A 123 -4.70 3.17 -11.75
N THR A 124 -5.38 3.11 -12.89
CA THR A 124 -5.07 3.91 -14.09
C THR A 124 -5.87 5.21 -14.20
N THR A 125 -7.10 5.25 -13.69
CA THR A 125 -8.01 6.42 -13.82
C THR A 125 -7.45 7.70 -13.15
N GLY A 126 -6.55 7.58 -12.18
CA GLY A 126 -5.85 8.72 -11.58
C GLY A 126 -4.83 9.42 -12.49
N LYS A 127 -4.51 8.85 -13.65
CA LYS A 127 -3.50 9.40 -14.56
C LYS A 127 -4.09 10.39 -15.58
N SER A 128 -5.41 10.37 -15.78
CA SER A 128 -6.09 11.20 -16.79
C SER A 128 -6.34 12.64 -16.35
N GLN A 129 -6.37 12.93 -15.04
CA GLN A 129 -6.64 14.28 -14.55
C GLN A 129 -5.39 15.15 -14.33
N ALA A 130 -4.20 14.56 -14.24
CA ALA A 130 -2.95 15.29 -13.98
C ALA A 130 -2.22 15.78 -15.24
N LEU A 131 -2.71 15.48 -16.44
CA LEU A 131 -2.10 15.87 -17.72
C LEU A 131 -2.96 16.85 -18.53
N SER A 132 -4.03 17.41 -17.95
CA SER A 132 -4.93 18.38 -18.59
C SER A 132 -4.96 19.75 -17.89
N GLU A 133 -3.95 20.08 -17.06
CA GLU A 133 -3.71 21.44 -16.54
C GLU A 133 -2.39 22.01 -17.09
#